data_e68c82ac5548e483816bdd422a2bb78d
#
_entry.id   e68c82ac5548e483816bdd422a2bb78d
#
_cell.length_a   1.000
_cell.length_b   1.000
_cell.length_c   1.000
_cell.angle_alpha   90.00
_cell.angle_beta   90.00
_cell.angle_gamma   90.00
#
_symmetry.space_group_name_H-M   'P 1'
#
loop_
_entity.id
_entity.type
_entity.pdbx_description
1 polymer ?
#
loop_
_entity_poly.entity_id
_entity_poly.type
_entity_poly.pdbx_seq_one_letter_code
_entity_poly.pdbx_strand_id
1 'polypeptide(L)'
;MLSLLDAFSVDAPVWSAEELAARCELPVSSCYRYLKSLHQAGLLARVGSGSYVVGPRVLVLDRVARTFDPIYTVGSPRVVALSQETRFSALLSVLYSESVMCVRQVLTPDAPPGLSGRGQQRPLVAGATANVILAYLPRHQLSRVFKRHQERIAEVGLGREWDELRVTLADIRARGWCLSMGECGTGAAGLAAPLFNKDGEVLGSIGLATSMDSPRLEELKALVPEIKQAAAEISQGIAANSSLVDLPARGLG
;
A
#
# COMPACT_ATOMS: atom_id res chain seq x y z
N MET A 1 9.10 -2.54 22.29
CA MET A 1 8.72 -3.98 22.20
C MET A 1 8.08 -4.32 20.87
N LEU A 2 6.95 -3.69 20.48
CA LEU A 2 6.28 -3.99 19.20
C LEU A 2 7.15 -3.65 17.98
N SER A 3 8.03 -2.66 18.07
CA SER A 3 9.00 -2.29 17.02
C SER A 3 9.96 -3.43 16.62
N LEU A 4 10.11 -4.47 17.45
CA LEU A 4 10.84 -5.67 17.05
C LEU A 4 10.19 -6.39 15.86
N LEU A 5 8.87 -6.25 15.68
CA LEU A 5 8.16 -6.87 14.56
C LEU A 5 8.53 -6.23 13.22
N ASP A 6 8.98 -4.99 13.22
CA ASP A 6 9.37 -4.24 12.00
C ASP A 6 10.66 -4.78 11.37
N ALA A 7 11.43 -5.58 12.10
CA ALA A 7 12.62 -6.25 11.59
C ALA A 7 12.27 -7.41 10.63
N PHE A 8 11.10 -8.04 10.80
CA PHE A 8 10.70 -9.20 10.00
C PHE A 8 10.17 -8.74 8.63
N SER A 9 10.77 -9.28 7.58
CA SER A 9 10.36 -9.04 6.20
C SER A 9 10.42 -10.33 5.39
N VAL A 10 9.95 -10.29 4.15
CA VAL A 10 10.05 -11.43 3.21
C VAL A 10 11.53 -11.78 2.94
N ASP A 11 12.40 -10.77 2.86
CA ASP A 11 13.83 -10.93 2.60
C ASP A 11 14.61 -11.33 3.87
N ALA A 12 14.08 -11.03 5.05
CA ALA A 12 14.68 -11.35 6.34
C ALA A 12 13.61 -11.91 7.31
N PRO A 13 13.13 -13.15 7.06
CA PRO A 13 12.01 -13.73 7.81
C PRO A 13 12.42 -14.37 9.15
N VAL A 14 13.72 -14.63 9.36
CA VAL A 14 14.25 -15.36 10.53
C VAL A 14 15.30 -14.52 11.23
N TRP A 15 15.19 -14.38 12.54
CA TRP A 15 16.11 -13.60 13.36
C TRP A 15 16.46 -14.31 14.68
N SER A 16 17.72 -14.23 15.11
CA SER A 16 18.14 -14.55 16.47
C SER A 16 17.86 -13.37 17.42
N ALA A 17 17.93 -13.62 18.72
CA ALA A 17 17.74 -12.57 19.71
C ALA A 17 18.88 -11.53 19.67
N GLU A 18 20.10 -11.98 19.39
CA GLU A 18 21.29 -11.15 19.28
C GLU A 18 21.22 -10.22 18.07
N GLU A 19 20.84 -10.74 16.91
CA GLU A 19 20.65 -9.96 15.68
C GLU A 19 19.56 -8.91 15.85
N LEU A 20 18.40 -9.28 16.45
CA LEU A 20 17.33 -8.33 16.75
C LEU A 20 17.75 -7.27 17.75
N ALA A 21 18.53 -7.64 18.78
CA ALA A 21 19.06 -6.69 19.74
C ALA A 21 19.96 -5.66 19.05
N ALA A 22 20.88 -6.11 18.19
CA ALA A 22 21.75 -5.25 17.41
C ALA A 22 20.97 -4.36 16.45
N ARG A 23 20.01 -4.94 15.70
CA ARG A 23 19.18 -4.22 14.70
C ARG A 23 18.32 -3.12 15.30
N CYS A 24 17.80 -3.36 16.53
CA CYS A 24 16.91 -2.45 17.23
C CYS A 24 17.62 -1.61 18.31
N GLU A 25 18.94 -1.67 18.38
CA GLU A 25 19.77 -0.94 19.36
C GLU A 25 19.32 -1.18 20.82
N LEU A 26 19.00 -2.43 21.14
CA LEU A 26 18.52 -2.84 22.48
C LEU A 26 19.56 -3.66 23.21
N PRO A 27 19.61 -3.57 24.56
CA PRO A 27 20.32 -4.55 25.37
C PRO A 27 19.77 -5.95 25.12
N VAL A 28 20.64 -6.94 24.93
CA VAL A 28 20.28 -8.34 24.63
C VAL A 28 19.29 -8.91 25.66
N SER A 29 19.47 -8.62 26.95
CA SER A 29 18.54 -9.04 28.01
C SER A 29 17.14 -8.47 27.86
N SER A 30 17.01 -7.22 27.41
CA SER A 30 15.72 -6.57 27.11
C SER A 30 15.07 -7.20 25.89
N CYS A 31 15.87 -7.49 24.84
CA CYS A 31 15.40 -8.17 23.64
C CYS A 31 14.80 -9.55 23.99
N TYR A 32 15.50 -10.39 24.75
CA TYR A 32 14.97 -11.68 25.19
C TYR A 32 13.66 -11.57 25.96
N ARG A 33 13.53 -10.59 26.86
CA ARG A 33 12.28 -10.35 27.60
C ARG A 33 11.12 -10.00 26.65
N TYR A 34 11.35 -9.13 25.66
CA TYR A 34 10.34 -8.76 24.68
C TYR A 34 9.98 -9.92 23.76
N LEU A 35 10.95 -10.67 23.27
CA LEU A 35 10.74 -11.85 22.44
C LEU A 35 9.93 -12.92 23.19
N LYS A 36 10.20 -13.13 24.48
CA LYS A 36 9.39 -14.02 25.32
C LYS A 36 7.93 -13.59 25.35
N SER A 37 7.65 -12.30 25.55
CA SER A 37 6.28 -11.77 25.58
C SER A 37 5.58 -11.91 24.22
N LEU A 38 6.26 -11.57 23.12
CA LEU A 38 5.73 -11.71 21.77
C LEU A 38 5.47 -13.18 21.40
N HIS A 39 6.36 -14.09 21.82
CA HIS A 39 6.18 -15.52 21.63
C HIS A 39 5.00 -16.06 22.44
N GLN A 40 4.88 -15.69 23.71
CA GLN A 40 3.72 -16.06 24.54
C GLN A 40 2.39 -15.54 23.99
N ALA A 41 2.41 -14.37 23.35
CA ALA A 41 1.26 -13.81 22.66
C ALA A 41 0.98 -14.49 21.30
N GLY A 42 1.83 -15.39 20.81
CA GLY A 42 1.73 -16.05 19.52
C GLY A 42 2.06 -15.16 18.33
N LEU A 43 2.55 -13.93 18.54
CA LEU A 43 2.99 -13.00 17.49
C LEU A 43 4.32 -13.42 16.88
N LEU A 44 5.17 -14.11 17.65
CA LEU A 44 6.38 -14.77 17.18
C LEU A 44 6.33 -16.27 17.50
N ALA A 45 7.00 -17.07 16.69
CA ALA A 45 7.24 -18.49 16.92
C ALA A 45 8.74 -18.75 16.93
N ARG A 46 9.18 -19.76 17.69
CA ARG A 46 10.57 -20.22 17.70
C ARG A 46 10.79 -21.25 16.61
N VAL A 47 11.95 -21.17 15.96
CA VAL A 47 12.41 -22.15 14.96
C VAL A 47 13.87 -22.52 15.22
N GLY A 48 14.22 -23.78 14.99
CA GLY A 48 15.58 -24.27 15.18
C GLY A 48 16.13 -24.02 16.58
N SER A 49 17.42 -23.66 16.68
CA SER A 49 18.19 -23.52 17.90
C SER A 49 18.06 -22.16 18.61
N GLY A 50 16.95 -21.45 18.46
CA GLY A 50 16.71 -20.20 19.19
C GLY A 50 16.36 -18.98 18.35
N SER A 51 16.16 -19.16 17.05
CA SER A 51 15.67 -18.10 16.16
C SER A 51 14.16 -17.93 16.23
N TYR A 52 13.68 -16.79 15.74
CA TYR A 52 12.29 -16.38 15.77
C TYR A 52 11.80 -16.07 14.36
N VAL A 53 10.52 -16.39 14.11
CA VAL A 53 9.75 -16.03 12.91
C VAL A 53 8.43 -15.42 13.32
N VAL A 54 7.72 -14.81 12.37
CA VAL A 54 6.35 -14.33 12.60
C VAL A 54 5.45 -15.50 12.99
N GLY A 55 4.68 -15.35 14.07
CA GLY A 55 3.85 -16.38 14.66
C GLY A 55 2.43 -16.43 14.07
N PRO A 56 1.69 -17.53 14.30
CA PRO A 56 0.37 -17.78 13.67
C PRO A 56 -0.72 -16.81 14.12
N ARG A 57 -0.57 -16.12 15.24
CA ARG A 57 -1.56 -15.13 15.70
C ARG A 57 -1.77 -13.98 14.71
N VAL A 58 -0.74 -13.66 13.90
CA VAL A 58 -0.85 -12.64 12.84
C VAL A 58 -1.94 -13.01 11.83
N LEU A 59 -2.08 -14.29 11.47
CA LEU A 59 -3.16 -14.76 10.58
C LEU A 59 -4.55 -14.60 11.19
N VAL A 60 -4.66 -14.82 12.52
CA VAL A 60 -5.92 -14.60 13.24
C VAL A 60 -6.29 -13.12 13.23
N LEU A 61 -5.34 -12.23 13.52
CA LEU A 61 -5.54 -10.79 13.52
C LEU A 61 -5.84 -10.26 12.11
N ASP A 62 -5.14 -10.78 11.07
CA ASP A 62 -5.45 -10.44 9.67
C ASP A 62 -6.88 -10.81 9.29
N ARG A 63 -7.36 -12.00 9.72
CA ARG A 63 -8.76 -12.40 9.48
C ARG A 63 -9.75 -11.44 10.13
N VAL A 64 -9.52 -11.07 11.39
CA VAL A 64 -10.37 -10.10 12.12
C VAL A 64 -10.34 -8.75 11.42
N ALA A 65 -9.16 -8.24 11.06
CA ALA A 65 -9.02 -6.96 10.37
C ALA A 65 -9.83 -6.95 9.06
N ARG A 66 -9.76 -8.02 8.25
CA ARG A 66 -10.52 -8.12 6.99
C ARG A 66 -12.04 -8.15 7.19
N THR A 67 -12.52 -8.61 8.32
CA THR A 67 -13.97 -8.70 8.58
C THR A 67 -14.57 -7.32 8.85
N PHE A 68 -13.80 -6.40 9.43
CA PHE A 68 -14.28 -5.10 9.90
C PHE A 68 -13.68 -3.89 9.16
N ASP A 69 -12.64 -4.06 8.34
CA ASP A 69 -12.07 -2.98 7.55
C ASP A 69 -13.01 -2.61 6.39
N PRO A 70 -13.66 -1.43 6.40
CA PRO A 70 -14.60 -1.05 5.36
C PRO A 70 -13.94 -0.91 3.98
N ILE A 71 -12.67 -0.53 3.90
CA ILE A 71 -11.95 -0.48 2.63
C ILE A 71 -11.84 -1.89 2.04
N TYR A 72 -11.51 -2.88 2.87
CA TYR A 72 -11.40 -4.26 2.42
C TYR A 72 -12.76 -4.87 2.10
N THR A 73 -13.76 -4.70 2.97
CA THR A 73 -15.07 -5.35 2.81
C THR A 73 -15.84 -4.82 1.61
N VAL A 74 -15.77 -3.51 1.35
CA VAL A 74 -16.41 -2.87 0.19
C VAL A 74 -15.54 -3.03 -1.07
N GLY A 75 -14.23 -2.80 -0.95
CA GLY A 75 -13.33 -2.76 -2.11
C GLY A 75 -12.98 -4.13 -2.67
N SER A 76 -12.87 -5.17 -1.84
CA SER A 76 -12.44 -6.50 -2.29
C SER A 76 -13.35 -7.13 -3.36
N PRO A 77 -14.69 -7.13 -3.24
CA PRO A 77 -15.57 -7.62 -4.30
C PRO A 77 -15.41 -6.81 -5.61
N ARG A 78 -15.26 -5.50 -5.52
CA ARG A 78 -15.13 -4.62 -6.70
C ARG A 78 -13.80 -4.82 -7.43
N VAL A 79 -12.70 -5.05 -6.68
CA VAL A 79 -11.39 -5.41 -7.27
C VAL A 79 -11.48 -6.71 -8.06
N VAL A 80 -12.19 -7.72 -7.52
CA VAL A 80 -12.40 -8.99 -8.22
C VAL A 80 -13.21 -8.77 -9.50
N ALA A 81 -14.33 -8.07 -9.41
CA ALA A 81 -15.19 -7.76 -10.56
C ALA A 81 -14.41 -6.97 -11.64
N LEU A 82 -13.70 -5.91 -11.24
CA LEU A 82 -12.91 -5.09 -12.15
C LEU A 82 -11.84 -5.90 -12.90
N SER A 83 -11.15 -6.80 -12.20
CA SER A 83 -10.16 -7.68 -12.84
C SER A 83 -10.81 -8.64 -13.84
N GLN A 84 -11.97 -9.19 -13.52
CA GLN A 84 -12.72 -10.10 -14.42
C GLN A 84 -13.26 -9.36 -15.66
N GLU A 85 -13.82 -8.17 -15.48
CA GLU A 85 -14.38 -7.33 -16.53
C GLU A 85 -13.29 -6.86 -17.52
N THR A 86 -12.16 -6.42 -16.98
CA THR A 86 -11.09 -5.81 -17.79
C THR A 86 -10.00 -6.79 -18.21
N ARG A 87 -9.88 -7.95 -17.53
CA ARG A 87 -8.80 -8.92 -17.69
C ARG A 87 -7.41 -8.34 -17.41
N PHE A 88 -7.32 -7.33 -16.55
CA PHE A 88 -6.07 -6.79 -16.01
C PHE A 88 -5.90 -7.18 -14.57
N SER A 89 -4.66 -7.25 -14.11
CA SER A 89 -4.38 -7.39 -12.67
C SER A 89 -4.91 -6.17 -11.94
N ALA A 90 -5.65 -6.38 -10.85
CA ALA A 90 -6.28 -5.32 -10.08
C ALA A 90 -5.78 -5.30 -8.63
N LEU A 91 -5.61 -4.10 -8.08
CA LEU A 91 -5.07 -3.87 -6.75
C LEU A 91 -5.95 -2.89 -5.97
N LEU A 92 -6.12 -3.17 -4.68
CA LEU A 92 -6.66 -2.25 -3.69
C LEU A 92 -5.52 -1.89 -2.74
N SER A 93 -5.24 -0.63 -2.61
CA SER A 93 -4.14 -0.11 -1.78
C SER A 93 -4.66 0.93 -0.80
N VAL A 94 -4.03 1.01 0.37
CA VAL A 94 -4.35 2.00 1.40
C VAL A 94 -3.12 2.84 1.71
N LEU A 95 -3.37 4.09 2.12
CA LEU A 95 -2.35 4.91 2.74
C LEU A 95 -2.04 4.33 4.13
N TYR A 96 -0.79 3.98 4.37
CA TYR A 96 -0.32 3.45 5.65
C TYR A 96 0.97 4.14 6.05
N SER A 97 0.91 5.02 7.06
CA SER A 97 2.02 5.88 7.41
C SER A 97 2.53 6.66 6.18
N GLU A 98 3.81 6.60 5.84
CA GLU A 98 4.41 7.24 4.65
C GLU A 98 4.55 6.26 3.46
N SER A 99 3.72 5.21 3.42
CA SER A 99 3.76 4.19 2.38
C SER A 99 2.37 3.89 1.82
N VAL A 100 2.34 3.21 0.71
CA VAL A 100 1.14 2.58 0.16
C VAL A 100 1.22 1.09 0.40
N MET A 101 0.23 0.54 1.08
CA MET A 101 0.14 -0.89 1.38
C MET A 101 -0.94 -1.55 0.54
N CYS A 102 -0.58 -2.63 -0.16
CA CYS A 102 -1.56 -3.45 -0.87
C CYS A 102 -2.39 -4.26 0.14
N VAL A 103 -3.71 -4.11 0.13
CA VAL A 103 -4.63 -4.85 1.00
C VAL A 103 -5.37 -5.97 0.27
N ARG A 104 -5.52 -5.86 -1.05
CA ARG A 104 -6.11 -6.89 -1.91
C ARG A 104 -5.49 -6.80 -3.30
N GLN A 105 -5.23 -7.96 -3.91
CA GLN A 105 -4.85 -8.07 -5.31
C GLN A 105 -5.60 -9.22 -5.98
N VAL A 106 -5.80 -9.10 -7.28
CA VAL A 106 -6.18 -10.16 -8.19
C VAL A 106 -5.19 -10.12 -9.34
N LEU A 107 -4.43 -11.19 -9.54
CA LEU A 107 -3.40 -11.27 -10.57
C LEU A 107 -3.93 -12.01 -11.78
N THR A 108 -3.61 -11.51 -12.95
CA THR A 108 -3.78 -12.21 -14.24
C THR A 108 -2.50 -12.95 -14.61
N PRO A 109 -2.55 -13.91 -15.55
CA PRO A 109 -1.35 -14.66 -15.98
C PRO A 109 -0.21 -13.78 -16.53
N ASP A 110 -0.56 -12.61 -17.08
CA ASP A 110 0.35 -11.59 -17.63
C ASP A 110 0.70 -10.49 -16.62
N ALA A 111 0.47 -10.73 -15.32
CA ALA A 111 0.86 -9.79 -14.29
C ALA A 111 2.35 -9.51 -14.32
N PRO A 112 2.78 -8.24 -14.21
CA PRO A 112 4.20 -7.90 -14.16
C PRO A 112 4.84 -8.52 -12.91
N PRO A 113 6.10 -8.98 -13.02
CA PRO A 113 6.81 -9.52 -11.86
C PRO A 113 6.94 -8.46 -10.76
N GLY A 114 6.87 -8.88 -9.52
CA GLY A 114 7.01 -7.98 -8.36
C GLY A 114 5.83 -7.05 -8.13
N LEU A 115 4.67 -7.30 -8.75
CA LEU A 115 3.44 -6.59 -8.39
C LEU A 115 3.10 -6.83 -6.92
N SER A 116 2.72 -5.76 -6.21
CA SER A 116 2.57 -5.78 -4.75
C SER A 116 1.62 -6.86 -4.26
N GLY A 117 2.13 -7.75 -3.40
CA GLY A 117 1.35 -8.70 -2.64
C GLY A 117 0.63 -8.05 -1.45
N ARG A 118 -0.39 -8.74 -0.91
CA ARG A 118 -1.08 -8.30 0.30
C ARG A 118 -0.09 -8.09 1.46
N GLY A 119 -0.21 -6.97 2.16
CA GLY A 119 0.69 -6.55 3.24
C GLY A 119 2.00 -5.93 2.76
N GLN A 120 2.31 -6.00 1.48
CA GLN A 120 3.51 -5.38 0.93
C GLN A 120 3.32 -3.86 0.88
N GLN A 121 4.31 -3.16 1.45
CA GLN A 121 4.40 -1.72 1.43
C GLN A 121 5.31 -1.24 0.30
N ARG A 122 4.98 -0.09 -0.27
CA ARG A 122 5.79 0.61 -1.27
C ARG A 122 5.90 2.08 -0.91
N PRO A 123 6.99 2.74 -1.29
CA PRO A 123 7.11 4.19 -1.13
C PRO A 123 5.93 4.92 -1.77
N LEU A 124 5.51 6.03 -1.15
CA LEU A 124 4.38 6.85 -1.60
C LEU A 124 4.70 7.71 -2.84
N VAL A 125 5.85 7.51 -3.45
CA VAL A 125 6.39 8.37 -4.53
C VAL A 125 6.69 7.62 -5.83
N ALA A 126 6.06 6.48 -6.05
CA ALA A 126 6.25 5.75 -7.31
C ALA A 126 5.04 4.89 -7.67
N GLY A 127 4.62 4.98 -8.92
CA GLY A 127 3.54 4.20 -9.49
C GLY A 127 2.15 4.81 -9.31
N ALA A 128 1.22 4.44 -10.18
CA ALA A 128 -0.10 5.06 -10.27
C ALA A 128 -0.87 5.05 -8.93
N THR A 129 -0.85 3.92 -8.21
CA THR A 129 -1.56 3.78 -6.92
C THR A 129 -1.02 4.69 -5.83
N ALA A 130 0.29 4.96 -5.83
CA ALA A 130 0.93 5.88 -4.91
C ALA A 130 0.72 7.34 -5.32
N ASN A 131 0.98 7.65 -6.59
CA ASN A 131 0.91 9.01 -7.11
C ASN A 131 -0.50 9.61 -6.99
N VAL A 132 -1.54 8.80 -7.18
CA VAL A 132 -2.92 9.27 -7.02
C VAL A 132 -3.26 9.55 -5.56
N ILE A 133 -2.72 8.80 -4.59
CA ILE A 133 -2.86 9.10 -3.16
C ILE A 133 -2.08 10.37 -2.81
N LEU A 134 -0.82 10.45 -3.24
CA LEU A 134 0.06 11.60 -3.02
C LEU A 134 -0.58 12.93 -3.48
N ALA A 135 -1.32 12.88 -4.59
CA ALA A 135 -2.00 14.04 -5.14
C ALA A 135 -3.06 14.65 -4.19
N TYR A 136 -3.63 13.89 -3.29
CA TYR A 136 -4.68 14.33 -2.36
C TYR A 136 -4.21 14.49 -0.92
N LEU A 137 -2.91 14.31 -0.64
CA LEU A 137 -2.39 14.53 0.71
C LEU A 137 -2.52 16.00 1.14
N PRO A 138 -2.79 16.28 2.41
CA PRO A 138 -2.69 17.62 2.98
C PRO A 138 -1.29 18.22 2.77
N ARG A 139 -1.23 19.55 2.57
CA ARG A 139 0.02 20.25 2.26
C ARG A 139 1.16 19.94 3.23
N HIS A 140 0.87 19.85 4.54
CA HIS A 140 1.89 19.59 5.55
C HIS A 140 2.49 18.18 5.43
N GLN A 141 1.65 17.17 5.09
CA GLN A 141 2.11 15.79 4.84
C GLN A 141 2.90 15.73 3.53
N LEU A 142 2.39 16.33 2.46
CA LEU A 142 3.08 16.39 1.17
C LEU A 142 4.46 17.05 1.30
N SER A 143 4.58 18.12 2.10
CA SER A 143 5.87 18.79 2.34
C SER A 143 6.87 17.87 3.05
N ARG A 144 6.43 17.02 4.00
CA ARG A 144 7.30 16.03 4.64
C ARG A 144 7.78 14.97 3.63
N VAL A 145 6.85 14.44 2.83
CA VAL A 145 7.18 13.46 1.79
C VAL A 145 8.17 14.04 0.78
N PHE A 146 7.96 15.28 0.32
CA PHE A 146 8.88 15.95 -0.60
C PHE A 146 10.30 16.06 -0.03
N LYS A 147 10.43 16.57 1.19
CA LYS A 147 11.75 16.73 1.85
C LYS A 147 12.49 15.41 2.03
N ARG A 148 11.76 14.32 2.27
CA ARG A 148 12.35 13.00 2.52
C ARG A 148 12.70 12.24 1.24
N HIS A 149 11.97 12.49 0.15
CA HIS A 149 12.03 11.69 -1.08
C HIS A 149 12.30 12.53 -2.33
N GLN A 150 12.92 13.71 -2.21
CA GLN A 150 13.11 14.65 -3.30
C GLN A 150 13.82 14.03 -4.51
N GLU A 151 14.89 13.27 -4.29
CA GLU A 151 15.62 12.59 -5.36
C GLU A 151 14.71 11.60 -6.11
N ARG A 152 13.98 10.77 -5.35
CA ARG A 152 13.07 9.79 -5.95
C ARG A 152 11.91 10.43 -6.70
N ILE A 153 11.37 11.54 -6.20
CA ILE A 153 10.32 12.33 -6.86
C ILE A 153 10.82 12.85 -8.20
N ALA A 154 12.07 13.33 -8.26
CA ALA A 154 12.70 13.80 -9.50
C ALA A 154 12.95 12.65 -10.49
N GLU A 155 13.45 11.50 -10.01
CA GLU A 155 13.71 10.32 -10.83
C GLU A 155 12.44 9.78 -11.52
N VAL A 156 11.31 9.78 -10.83
CA VAL A 156 10.03 9.31 -11.38
C VAL A 156 9.26 10.38 -12.16
N GLY A 157 9.86 11.55 -12.36
CA GLY A 157 9.29 12.60 -13.21
C GLY A 157 8.12 13.37 -12.58
N LEU A 158 7.93 13.31 -11.26
CA LEU A 158 6.87 14.07 -10.58
C LEU A 158 7.24 15.54 -10.35
N GLY A 159 8.51 15.91 -10.53
CA GLY A 159 9.05 17.27 -10.38
C GLY A 159 10.36 17.29 -9.59
N ARG A 160 11.24 18.22 -9.90
CA ARG A 160 12.53 18.41 -9.18
C ARG A 160 12.40 19.37 -8.01
N GLU A 161 11.54 20.36 -8.19
CA GLU A 161 11.27 21.40 -7.22
C GLU A 161 9.84 21.28 -6.65
N TRP A 162 9.64 21.90 -5.49
CA TRP A 162 8.36 21.87 -4.80
C TRP A 162 7.17 22.35 -5.66
N ASP A 163 7.37 23.41 -6.43
CA ASP A 163 6.30 23.97 -7.26
C ASP A 163 6.01 23.10 -8.49
N GLU A 164 7.01 22.44 -9.07
CA GLU A 164 6.82 21.46 -10.15
C GLU A 164 5.99 20.26 -9.65
N LEU A 165 6.35 19.72 -8.49
CA LEU A 165 5.57 18.63 -7.86
C LEU A 165 4.12 19.06 -7.67
N ARG A 166 3.87 20.26 -7.14
CA ARG A 166 2.52 20.77 -6.91
C ARG A 166 1.70 20.89 -8.19
N VAL A 167 2.32 21.35 -9.28
CA VAL A 167 1.68 21.44 -10.60
C VAL A 167 1.30 20.04 -11.10
N THR A 168 2.24 19.10 -11.06
CA THR A 168 1.99 17.69 -11.48
C THR A 168 0.86 17.06 -10.66
N LEU A 169 0.87 17.24 -9.33
CA LEU A 169 -0.17 16.68 -8.47
C LEU A 169 -1.52 17.40 -8.63
N ALA A 170 -1.52 18.70 -8.95
CA ALA A 170 -2.75 19.43 -9.27
C ALA A 170 -3.42 18.88 -10.54
N ASP A 171 -2.61 18.52 -11.55
CA ASP A 171 -3.10 17.92 -12.78
C ASP A 171 -3.67 16.50 -12.53
N ILE A 172 -3.02 15.68 -11.70
CA ILE A 172 -3.56 14.38 -11.27
C ILE A 172 -4.90 14.56 -10.55
N ARG A 173 -5.02 15.55 -9.64
CA ARG A 173 -6.28 15.86 -8.95
C ARG A 173 -7.39 16.29 -9.92
N ALA A 174 -7.08 17.14 -10.88
CA ALA A 174 -8.05 17.62 -11.87
C ALA A 174 -8.59 16.47 -12.72
N ARG A 175 -7.74 15.53 -13.11
CA ARG A 175 -8.15 14.33 -13.87
C ARG A 175 -8.88 13.30 -12.99
N GLY A 176 -8.52 13.17 -11.71
CA GLY A 176 -9.06 12.16 -10.79
C GLY A 176 -8.52 10.75 -11.04
N TRP A 177 -7.39 10.62 -11.75
CA TRP A 177 -6.70 9.36 -12.01
C TRP A 177 -5.22 9.60 -12.33
N CYS A 178 -4.42 8.54 -12.23
CA CYS A 178 -3.00 8.56 -12.58
C CYS A 178 -2.64 7.34 -13.43
N LEU A 179 -1.85 7.54 -14.46
CA LEU A 179 -1.16 6.52 -15.24
C LEU A 179 0.33 6.57 -14.90
N SER A 180 0.95 5.44 -14.67
CA SER A 180 2.40 5.29 -14.47
C SER A 180 2.99 4.30 -15.45
N MET A 181 4.22 4.55 -15.89
CA MET A 181 4.91 3.77 -16.91
C MET A 181 6.33 3.42 -16.43
N GLY A 182 6.49 2.26 -15.78
CA GLY A 182 7.81 1.77 -15.36
C GLY A 182 8.41 2.42 -14.10
N GLU A 183 7.75 3.37 -13.48
CA GLU A 183 8.26 4.15 -12.33
C GLU A 183 8.67 3.29 -11.12
N CYS A 184 8.09 2.11 -10.98
CA CYS A 184 8.39 1.18 -9.88
C CYS A 184 9.62 0.30 -10.14
N GLY A 185 10.30 0.45 -11.28
CA GLY A 185 11.45 -0.39 -11.65
C GLY A 185 11.11 -1.86 -11.96
N THR A 186 9.83 -2.22 -12.02
CA THR A 186 9.33 -3.59 -12.23
C THR A 186 8.88 -3.86 -13.67
N GLY A 187 9.08 -2.93 -14.59
CA GLY A 187 8.53 -3.02 -15.95
C GLY A 187 7.00 -3.02 -15.97
N ALA A 188 6.36 -2.51 -14.94
CA ALA A 188 4.90 -2.44 -14.82
C ALA A 188 4.35 -1.09 -15.29
N ALA A 189 3.26 -1.13 -16.06
CA ALA A 189 2.37 0.00 -16.28
C ALA A 189 1.17 -0.10 -15.34
N GLY A 190 0.71 1.03 -14.80
CA GLY A 190 -0.41 1.07 -13.87
C GLY A 190 -1.35 2.24 -14.13
N LEU A 191 -2.65 2.00 -13.97
CA LEU A 191 -3.71 3.00 -13.98
C LEU A 191 -4.43 2.95 -12.63
N ALA A 192 -4.62 4.09 -11.95
CA ALA A 192 -5.25 4.12 -10.63
C ALA A 192 -6.16 5.34 -10.45
N ALA A 193 -7.14 5.17 -9.55
CA ALA A 193 -8.02 6.23 -9.07
C ALA A 193 -8.09 6.23 -7.53
N PRO A 194 -8.30 7.41 -6.89
CA PRO A 194 -8.27 7.57 -5.45
C PRO A 194 -9.56 7.07 -4.79
N LEU A 195 -9.44 6.64 -3.54
CA LEU A 195 -10.55 6.28 -2.67
C LEU A 195 -10.67 7.28 -1.52
N PHE A 196 -11.88 7.71 -1.22
CA PHE A 196 -12.14 8.73 -0.22
C PHE A 196 -13.06 8.24 0.90
N ASN A 197 -12.93 8.86 2.08
CA ASN A 197 -13.94 8.78 3.13
C ASN A 197 -15.08 9.78 2.88
N LYS A 198 -16.06 9.80 3.80
CA LYS A 198 -17.21 10.72 3.76
C LYS A 198 -16.80 12.21 3.83
N ASP A 199 -15.64 12.52 4.39
CA ASP A 199 -15.13 13.88 4.60
C ASP A 199 -14.25 14.35 3.42
N GLY A 200 -14.09 13.50 2.38
CA GLY A 200 -13.29 13.78 1.20
C GLY A 200 -11.78 13.58 1.41
N GLU A 201 -11.37 12.94 2.50
CA GLU A 201 -9.98 12.61 2.74
C GLU A 201 -9.60 11.33 2.00
N VAL A 202 -8.40 11.30 1.41
CA VAL A 202 -7.90 10.12 0.69
C VAL A 202 -7.54 9.00 1.65
N LEU A 203 -8.11 7.83 1.44
CA LEU A 203 -7.85 6.61 2.22
C LEU A 203 -6.90 5.65 1.51
N GLY A 204 -6.90 5.68 0.19
CA GLY A 204 -6.18 4.71 -0.63
C GLY A 204 -6.45 4.89 -2.11
N SER A 205 -6.30 3.80 -2.86
CA SER A 205 -6.54 3.78 -4.30
C SER A 205 -6.95 2.39 -4.78
N ILE A 206 -7.71 2.35 -5.89
CA ILE A 206 -7.88 1.16 -6.72
C ILE A 206 -7.04 1.32 -7.98
N GLY A 207 -6.38 0.25 -8.42
CA GLY A 207 -5.50 0.28 -9.58
C GLY A 207 -5.63 -0.95 -10.45
N LEU A 208 -5.33 -0.78 -11.74
CA LEU A 208 -5.08 -1.83 -12.72
C LEU A 208 -3.60 -1.82 -13.09
N ALA A 209 -3.05 -2.99 -13.41
CA ALA A 209 -1.66 -3.12 -13.79
C ALA A 209 -1.45 -4.18 -14.88
N THR A 210 -0.46 -3.93 -15.74
CA THR A 210 0.04 -4.85 -16.75
C THR A 210 1.55 -4.67 -16.93
N SER A 211 2.21 -5.57 -17.69
CA SER A 211 3.58 -5.35 -18.12
C SER A 211 3.64 -4.21 -19.14
N MET A 212 4.73 -3.44 -19.13
CA MET A 212 5.01 -2.44 -20.18
C MET A 212 5.19 -3.07 -21.57
N ASP A 213 5.62 -4.33 -21.62
CA ASP A 213 5.77 -5.09 -22.87
C ASP A 213 4.48 -5.79 -23.30
N SER A 214 3.37 -5.57 -22.54
CA SER A 214 2.09 -6.17 -22.89
C SER A 214 1.51 -5.56 -24.16
N PRO A 215 1.03 -6.39 -25.11
CA PRO A 215 0.31 -5.90 -26.30
C PRO A 215 -1.00 -5.16 -25.93
N ARG A 216 -1.45 -5.32 -24.68
CA ARG A 216 -2.67 -4.71 -24.17
C ARG A 216 -2.46 -3.37 -23.45
N LEU A 217 -1.25 -2.78 -23.56
CA LEU A 217 -0.92 -1.52 -22.88
C LEU A 217 -1.85 -0.36 -23.27
N GLU A 218 -2.22 -0.26 -24.54
CA GLU A 218 -3.15 0.78 -25.01
C GLU A 218 -4.58 0.54 -24.50
N GLU A 219 -4.99 -0.72 -24.33
CA GLU A 219 -6.29 -1.03 -23.70
C GLU A 219 -6.32 -0.54 -22.25
N LEU A 220 -5.21 -0.68 -21.48
CA LEU A 220 -5.14 -0.17 -20.11
C LEU A 220 -5.42 1.34 -20.04
N LYS A 221 -4.86 2.10 -20.98
CA LYS A 221 -5.09 3.56 -21.04
C LYS A 221 -6.55 3.93 -21.31
N ALA A 222 -7.27 3.08 -22.02
CA ALA A 222 -8.69 3.32 -22.34
C ALA A 222 -9.63 3.04 -21.15
N LEU A 223 -9.18 2.36 -20.09
CA LEU A 223 -9.98 1.97 -18.92
C LEU A 223 -10.13 3.07 -17.84
N VAL A 224 -9.90 4.33 -18.21
CA VAL A 224 -10.09 5.46 -17.30
C VAL A 224 -11.54 5.57 -16.77
N PRO A 225 -12.59 5.41 -17.59
CA PRO A 225 -13.96 5.44 -17.09
C PRO A 225 -14.24 4.34 -16.06
N GLU A 226 -13.79 3.11 -16.32
CA GLU A 226 -14.01 1.93 -15.47
C GLU A 226 -13.31 2.06 -14.11
N ILE A 227 -12.06 2.52 -14.11
CA ILE A 227 -11.32 2.71 -12.85
C ILE A 227 -11.92 3.83 -12.00
N LYS A 228 -12.37 4.93 -12.63
CA LYS A 228 -13.03 6.03 -11.91
C LYS A 228 -14.38 5.61 -11.37
N GLN A 229 -15.17 4.84 -12.13
CA GLN A 229 -16.43 4.30 -11.65
C GLN A 229 -16.21 3.36 -10.47
N ALA A 230 -15.28 2.42 -10.57
CA ALA A 230 -14.94 1.51 -9.48
C ALA A 230 -14.50 2.26 -8.21
N ALA A 231 -13.70 3.30 -8.35
CA ALA A 231 -13.26 4.13 -7.23
C ALA A 231 -14.43 4.89 -6.57
N ALA A 232 -15.35 5.42 -7.37
CA ALA A 232 -16.56 6.10 -6.87
C ALA A 232 -17.48 5.13 -6.11
N GLU A 233 -17.75 3.94 -6.67
CA GLU A 233 -18.57 2.90 -6.02
C GLU A 233 -17.98 2.48 -4.67
N ILE A 234 -16.66 2.25 -4.60
CA ILE A 234 -15.97 1.90 -3.35
C ILE A 234 -16.06 3.06 -2.34
N SER A 235 -15.78 4.30 -2.76
CA SER A 235 -15.83 5.46 -1.86
C SER A 235 -17.25 5.69 -1.31
N GLN A 236 -18.29 5.54 -2.12
CA GLN A 236 -19.69 5.60 -1.68
C GLN A 236 -20.02 4.49 -0.67
N GLY A 237 -19.58 3.26 -0.97
CA GLY A 237 -19.78 2.13 -0.07
C GLY A 237 -19.06 2.29 1.27
N ILE A 238 -17.85 2.86 1.28
CA ILE A 238 -17.11 3.20 2.50
C ILE A 238 -17.87 4.27 3.30
N ALA A 239 -18.33 5.34 2.64
CA ALA A 239 -19.09 6.41 3.29
C ALA A 239 -20.38 5.91 3.93
N ALA A 240 -21.10 4.98 3.27
CA ALA A 240 -22.32 4.38 3.80
C ALA A 240 -22.05 3.46 5.04
N ASN A 241 -20.87 2.86 5.13
CA ASN A 241 -20.48 1.97 6.24
C ASN A 241 -19.68 2.67 7.34
N SER A 242 -19.37 3.96 7.20
CA SER A 242 -18.53 4.72 8.16
C SER A 242 -19.16 4.96 9.53
N SER A 243 -20.43 4.62 9.74
CA SER A 243 -21.03 4.58 11.07
C SER A 243 -20.51 3.45 11.98
N LEU A 244 -19.75 2.48 11.42
CA LEU A 244 -19.26 1.32 12.16
C LEU A 244 -17.78 1.44 12.56
N VAL A 245 -16.99 2.25 11.89
CA VAL A 245 -15.55 2.40 12.17
C VAL A 245 -15.14 3.84 11.85
N ASP A 246 -14.89 4.62 12.86
CA ASP A 246 -14.16 5.88 12.74
C ASP A 246 -12.70 5.50 12.46
N LEU A 247 -12.38 5.24 11.18
CA LEU A 247 -10.99 5.02 10.78
C LEU A 247 -10.34 6.40 10.79
N PRO A 248 -9.45 6.68 11.77
CA PRO A 248 -8.63 7.87 11.65
C PRO A 248 -7.91 7.76 10.32
N ALA A 249 -7.83 8.87 9.59
CA ALA A 249 -6.99 8.94 8.41
C ALA A 249 -5.66 8.28 8.81
N ARG A 250 -5.31 7.15 8.17
CA ARG A 250 -4.10 6.35 8.49
C ARG A 250 -2.83 7.13 8.13
N GLY A 251 -2.93 8.45 8.41
CA GLY A 251 -1.97 9.49 8.08
C GLY A 251 -0.74 9.42 8.96
N LEU A 252 0.23 10.04 8.42
CA LEU A 252 1.54 10.39 8.97
C LEU A 252 1.36 11.00 10.38
N GLY A 253 1.53 10.19 11.44
CA GLY A 253 1.67 10.64 12.80
C GLY A 253 2.95 11.44 13.00
#